data_e4d1071d740d49507933f688b586f919
#
_entry.id   e4d1071d740d49507933f688b586f919
#
_cell.length_a   1.000
_cell.length_b   1.000
_cell.length_c   1.000
_cell.angle_alpha   90.00
_cell.angle_beta   90.00
_cell.angle_gamma   90.00
#
_symmetry.space_group_name_H-M   'P 1'
#
loop_
_entity.id
_entity.type
_entity.pdbx_description
1 polymer ?
#
loop_
_entity_poly.entity_id
_entity_poly.type
_entity_poly.pdbx_seq_one_letter_code
_entity_poly.pdbx_strand_id
1 'polypeptide(L)'
;LMVCDEVITGFGRTGAMFASAGAGVTPDILVTAKGVTSGYLPLGVVLFKEDIFQTFLATGDDYAFWHGYTYTGHPTVCAAGLANLEIIEREKLVQRAKEQGRYLQKKLATLRDLPVVGDVRGQGLVAAVELVKDKETKDMFPAEVQIARKVWERALTNGLVTRVGGTNVIALCPPLIITREQIDELVATLRNAVNAVAAELDGEWKLASGK
;
A
#
# COMPACT_ATOMS: atom_id res chain seq x y z
N LEU A 1 12.78 8.77 -21.02
CA LEU A 1 12.32 9.35 -19.76
C LEU A 1 11.82 8.25 -18.84
N MET A 2 12.14 8.37 -17.55
CA MET A 2 11.66 7.48 -16.51
C MET A 2 10.58 8.19 -15.69
N VAL A 3 9.41 7.56 -15.56
CA VAL A 3 8.28 8.05 -14.75
C VAL A 3 8.10 7.11 -13.56
N CYS A 4 8.11 7.64 -12.33
CA CYS A 4 7.79 6.89 -11.15
C CYS A 4 6.42 7.32 -10.61
N ASP A 5 5.49 6.37 -10.54
CA ASP A 5 4.21 6.55 -9.85
C ASP A 5 4.39 6.23 -8.35
N GLU A 6 4.49 7.29 -7.56
CA GLU A 6 4.64 7.23 -6.10
C GLU A 6 3.34 7.62 -5.37
N VAL A 7 2.20 7.50 -6.04
CA VAL A 7 0.88 7.83 -5.47
C VAL A 7 0.59 7.02 -4.20
N ILE A 8 1.07 5.78 -4.12
CA ILE A 8 0.92 4.92 -2.93
C ILE A 8 2.20 4.89 -2.09
N THR A 9 3.35 4.86 -2.73
CA THR A 9 4.65 4.58 -2.11
C THR A 9 5.34 5.81 -1.53
N GLY A 10 4.92 7.01 -1.94
CA GLY A 10 5.48 8.27 -1.47
C GLY A 10 5.16 8.60 -0.01
N PHE A 11 5.80 9.64 0.47
CA PHE A 11 5.61 10.25 1.80
C PHE A 11 5.82 9.28 2.96
N GLY A 12 6.87 8.45 2.87
CA GLY A 12 7.33 7.60 3.97
C GLY A 12 6.79 6.18 3.97
N ARG A 13 5.82 5.83 3.12
CA ARG A 13 5.15 4.54 3.12
C ARG A 13 6.10 3.33 3.10
N THR A 14 7.18 3.39 2.32
CA THR A 14 8.18 2.32 2.19
C THR A 14 9.36 2.43 3.16
N GLY A 15 9.35 3.44 4.05
CA GLY A 15 10.46 3.75 4.94
C GLY A 15 11.53 4.68 4.32
N ALA A 16 11.23 5.23 3.14
CA ALA A 16 11.93 6.35 2.50
C ALA A 16 10.88 7.40 2.12
N MET A 17 11.27 8.68 1.91
CA MET A 17 10.33 9.72 1.49
C MET A 17 9.62 9.33 0.20
N PHE A 18 10.38 8.79 -0.76
CA PHE A 18 9.91 8.17 -2.00
C PHE A 18 10.58 6.81 -2.18
N ALA A 19 9.85 5.82 -2.69
CA ALA A 19 10.39 4.48 -2.91
C ALA A 19 11.53 4.48 -3.93
N SER A 20 11.44 5.28 -4.99
CA SER A 20 12.48 5.49 -5.98
C SER A 20 13.77 5.99 -5.33
N ALA A 21 13.69 7.00 -4.45
CA ALA A 21 14.85 7.49 -3.70
C ALA A 21 15.45 6.41 -2.78
N GLY A 22 14.58 5.60 -2.14
CA GLY A 22 15.01 4.44 -1.34
C GLY A 22 15.74 3.37 -2.14
N ALA A 23 15.45 3.25 -3.43
CA ALA A 23 16.11 2.37 -4.38
C ALA A 23 17.34 3.01 -5.07
N GLY A 24 17.71 4.25 -4.72
CA GLY A 24 18.80 4.98 -5.34
C GLY A 24 18.51 5.47 -6.76
N VAL A 25 17.22 5.60 -7.11
CA VAL A 25 16.77 6.04 -8.44
C VAL A 25 16.24 7.46 -8.36
N THR A 26 16.67 8.30 -9.30
CA THR A 26 16.11 9.64 -9.51
C THR A 26 15.34 9.64 -10.84
N PRO A 27 13.99 9.65 -10.81
CA PRO A 27 13.20 9.65 -12.03
C PRO A 27 13.25 11.00 -12.75
N ASP A 28 12.85 11.01 -14.00
CA ASP A 28 12.67 12.27 -14.76
C ASP A 28 11.33 12.93 -14.39
N ILE A 29 10.31 12.10 -14.10
CA ILE A 29 8.98 12.54 -13.67
C ILE A 29 8.55 11.69 -12.48
N LEU A 30 8.05 12.34 -11.44
CA LEU A 30 7.54 11.69 -10.23
C LEU A 30 6.08 12.13 -10.03
N VAL A 31 5.18 11.16 -9.97
CA VAL A 31 3.75 11.38 -9.74
C VAL A 31 3.39 11.02 -8.31
N THR A 32 2.73 11.91 -7.60
CA THR A 32 2.36 11.74 -6.19
C THR A 32 0.93 12.19 -5.90
N ALA A 33 0.35 11.64 -4.84
CA ALA A 33 -0.94 12.03 -4.29
C ALA A 33 -1.08 11.48 -2.86
N LYS A 34 -2.28 11.23 -2.40
CA LYS A 34 -2.64 10.57 -1.12
C LYS A 34 -1.85 11.06 0.09
N GLY A 35 -0.63 10.54 0.28
CA GLY A 35 0.25 10.86 1.40
C GLY A 35 0.63 12.33 1.48
N VAL A 36 0.57 13.10 0.40
CA VAL A 36 0.90 14.52 0.38
C VAL A 36 0.00 15.34 1.32
N THR A 37 -1.25 14.94 1.49
CA THR A 37 -2.21 15.56 2.43
C THR A 37 -2.71 14.58 3.49
N SER A 38 -2.15 13.38 3.57
CA SER A 38 -2.66 12.29 4.44
C SER A 38 -4.15 12.00 4.25
N GLY A 39 -4.70 12.29 3.06
CA GLY A 39 -6.10 12.06 2.71
C GLY A 39 -7.09 13.11 3.22
N TYR A 40 -6.63 14.18 3.86
CA TYR A 40 -7.51 15.25 4.36
C TYR A 40 -8.15 16.05 3.21
N LEU A 41 -7.37 16.38 2.17
CA LEU A 41 -7.85 17.10 1.00
C LEU A 41 -7.32 16.46 -0.29
N PRO A 42 -8.04 16.55 -1.42
CA PRO A 42 -7.63 15.96 -2.70
C PRO A 42 -6.50 16.80 -3.32
N LEU A 43 -5.28 16.24 -3.37
CA LEU A 43 -4.12 16.82 -4.02
C LEU A 43 -3.35 15.75 -4.79
N GLY A 44 -3.13 16.00 -6.07
CA GLY A 44 -2.15 15.29 -6.89
C GLY A 44 -1.02 16.25 -7.25
N VAL A 45 0.21 15.75 -7.29
CA VAL A 45 1.39 16.55 -7.61
C VAL A 45 2.23 15.76 -8.61
N VAL A 46 2.67 16.44 -9.67
CA VAL A 46 3.63 15.93 -10.64
C VAL A 46 4.88 16.80 -10.55
N LEU A 47 6.01 16.17 -10.28
CA LEU A 47 7.32 16.78 -10.27
C LEU A 47 8.09 16.28 -11.49
N PHE A 48 8.81 17.15 -12.15
CA PHE A 48 9.64 16.78 -13.30
C PHE A 48 10.93 17.59 -13.31
N LYS A 49 11.95 17.05 -13.98
CA LYS A 49 13.26 17.69 -14.08
C LYS A 49 13.19 19.02 -14.83
N GLU A 50 14.07 19.90 -14.46
CA GLU A 50 14.19 21.24 -15.05
C GLU A 50 14.34 21.19 -16.58
N ASP A 51 15.12 20.26 -17.12
CA ASP A 51 15.34 20.11 -18.57
C ASP A 51 14.02 19.89 -19.34
N ILE A 52 13.06 19.20 -18.73
CA ILE A 52 11.73 18.99 -19.31
C ILE A 52 10.98 20.33 -19.37
N PHE A 53 11.02 21.10 -18.29
CA PHE A 53 10.39 22.42 -18.23
C PHE A 53 11.01 23.39 -19.23
N GLN A 54 12.34 23.42 -19.29
CA GLN A 54 13.06 24.28 -20.25
C GLN A 54 12.75 23.95 -21.72
N THR A 55 12.47 22.67 -22.02
CA THR A 55 12.04 22.28 -23.38
C THR A 55 10.72 22.96 -23.77
N PHE A 56 9.74 23.05 -22.85
CA PHE A 56 8.50 23.78 -23.13
C PHE A 56 8.73 25.28 -23.31
N LEU A 57 9.58 25.87 -22.48
CA LEU A 57 9.90 27.30 -22.60
C LEU A 57 10.62 27.64 -23.93
N ALA A 58 11.49 26.74 -24.40
CA ALA A 58 12.26 26.95 -25.62
C ALA A 58 11.43 26.86 -26.91
N THR A 59 10.27 26.19 -26.88
CA THR A 59 9.39 25.99 -28.02
C THR A 59 8.49 27.19 -28.32
N GLY A 60 8.45 28.18 -27.43
CA GLY A 60 7.63 29.40 -27.59
C GLY A 60 6.12 29.11 -27.52
N ASP A 61 5.33 30.10 -28.00
CA ASP A 61 3.87 30.05 -27.88
C ASP A 61 3.20 28.96 -28.74
N ASP A 62 3.89 28.45 -29.76
CA ASP A 62 3.35 27.46 -30.70
C ASP A 62 3.13 26.06 -30.02
N TYR A 63 3.80 25.80 -28.89
CA TYR A 63 3.75 24.52 -28.19
C TYR A 63 3.48 24.70 -26.68
N ALA A 64 2.51 25.55 -26.35
CA ALA A 64 2.12 25.75 -24.96
C ALA A 64 1.58 24.45 -24.32
N PHE A 65 2.08 24.11 -23.12
CA PHE A 65 1.61 22.97 -22.36
C PHE A 65 0.27 23.29 -21.68
N TRP A 66 -0.82 23.04 -22.39
CA TRP A 66 -2.18 23.26 -21.90
C TRP A 66 -2.61 22.16 -20.93
N HIS A 67 -1.98 22.12 -19.75
CA HIS A 67 -2.34 21.19 -18.69
C HIS A 67 -2.72 21.95 -17.44
N GLY A 68 -3.99 21.84 -17.05
CA GLY A 68 -4.53 22.47 -15.87
C GLY A 68 -6.01 22.15 -15.70
N TYR A 69 -6.44 22.16 -14.47
CA TYR A 69 -7.84 21.94 -14.09
C TYR A 69 -8.32 23.14 -13.27
N THR A 70 -9.64 23.34 -13.16
CA THR A 70 -10.23 24.47 -12.44
C THR A 70 -9.68 24.65 -11.02
N TYR A 71 -9.40 23.54 -10.34
CA TYR A 71 -8.88 23.57 -8.96
C TYR A 71 -7.35 23.36 -8.84
N THR A 72 -6.62 23.43 -9.94
CA THR A 72 -5.14 23.38 -9.91
C THR A 72 -4.60 24.52 -9.05
N GLY A 73 -3.70 24.18 -8.11
CA GLY A 73 -3.08 25.16 -7.22
C GLY A 73 -4.03 25.77 -6.18
N HIS A 74 -5.13 25.08 -5.85
CA HIS A 74 -6.09 25.58 -4.85
C HIS A 74 -5.39 25.90 -3.52
N PRO A 75 -5.44 27.16 -3.01
CA PRO A 75 -4.60 27.59 -1.89
C PRO A 75 -4.80 26.78 -0.62
N THR A 76 -6.04 26.48 -0.27
CA THR A 76 -6.36 25.69 0.95
C THR A 76 -5.80 24.28 0.88
N VAL A 77 -5.88 23.66 -0.31
CA VAL A 77 -5.38 22.30 -0.53
C VAL A 77 -3.86 22.27 -0.47
N CYS A 78 -3.19 23.25 -1.08
CA CYS A 78 -1.74 23.41 -1.00
C CYS A 78 -1.27 23.68 0.44
N ALA A 79 -1.97 24.53 1.19
CA ALA A 79 -1.67 24.80 2.59
C ALA A 79 -1.79 23.54 3.47
N ALA A 80 -2.81 22.70 3.22
CA ALA A 80 -2.95 21.42 3.91
C ALA A 80 -1.79 20.47 3.57
N GLY A 81 -1.35 20.43 2.31
CA GLY A 81 -0.18 19.67 1.89
C GLY A 81 1.10 20.12 2.61
N LEU A 82 1.35 21.42 2.67
CA LEU A 82 2.51 21.99 3.37
C LEU A 82 2.48 21.64 4.87
N ALA A 83 1.35 21.85 5.54
CA ALA A 83 1.20 21.51 6.95
C ALA A 83 1.44 20.01 7.23
N ASN A 84 0.97 19.13 6.32
CA ASN A 84 1.21 17.69 6.44
C ASN A 84 2.69 17.33 6.24
N LEU A 85 3.39 17.98 5.30
CA LEU A 85 4.83 17.77 5.10
C LEU A 85 5.64 18.20 6.34
N GLU A 86 5.30 19.35 6.94
CA GLU A 86 5.90 19.82 8.20
C GLU A 86 5.71 18.80 9.35
N ILE A 87 4.53 18.17 9.44
CA ILE A 87 4.27 17.10 10.43
C ILE A 87 5.14 15.88 10.16
N ILE A 88 5.21 15.43 8.90
CA ILE A 88 6.04 14.27 8.52
C ILE A 88 7.50 14.49 8.91
N GLU A 89 8.04 15.69 8.69
CA GLU A 89 9.42 16.03 9.06
C GLU A 89 9.59 16.17 10.58
N ARG A 90 8.77 17.00 11.21
CA ARG A 90 8.84 17.29 12.66
C ARG A 90 8.75 16.02 13.50
N GLU A 91 7.84 15.12 13.13
CA GLU A 91 7.61 13.87 13.86
C GLU A 91 8.45 12.70 13.35
N LYS A 92 9.34 12.95 12.39
CA LYS A 92 10.26 11.96 11.79
C LYS A 92 9.51 10.70 11.31
N LEU A 93 8.33 10.91 10.68
CA LEU A 93 7.44 9.80 10.34
C LEU A 93 8.05 8.84 9.31
N VAL A 94 8.93 9.31 8.42
CA VAL A 94 9.67 8.43 7.48
C VAL A 94 10.57 7.45 8.24
N GLN A 95 11.32 7.93 9.23
CA GLN A 95 12.18 7.08 10.06
C GLN A 95 11.33 6.11 10.88
N ARG A 96 10.26 6.59 11.49
CA ARG A 96 9.30 5.76 12.22
C ARG A 96 8.71 4.66 11.33
N ALA A 97 8.27 4.99 10.12
CA ALA A 97 7.76 4.02 9.15
C ALA A 97 8.79 2.95 8.76
N LYS A 98 10.07 3.33 8.66
CA LYS A 98 11.15 2.38 8.42
C LYS A 98 11.30 1.38 9.57
N GLU A 99 11.24 1.85 10.81
CA GLU A 99 11.40 1.01 12.02
C GLU A 99 10.17 0.12 12.24
N GLN A 100 8.99 0.71 12.24
CA GLN A 100 7.74 -0.04 12.40
C GLN A 100 7.48 -0.97 11.22
N GLY A 101 7.89 -0.58 10.01
CA GLY A 101 7.83 -1.42 8.83
C GLY A 101 8.66 -2.69 8.96
N ARG A 102 9.90 -2.60 9.46
CA ARG A 102 10.71 -3.81 9.74
C ARG A 102 10.01 -4.73 10.74
N TYR A 103 9.40 -4.17 11.76
CA TYR A 103 8.65 -4.93 12.75
C TYR A 103 7.42 -5.59 12.13
N LEU A 104 6.65 -4.85 11.35
CA LEU A 104 5.47 -5.36 10.62
C LEU A 104 5.86 -6.52 9.70
N GLN A 105 6.88 -6.36 8.86
CA GLN A 105 7.32 -7.42 7.95
C GLN A 105 7.76 -8.67 8.70
N LYS A 106 8.49 -8.52 9.82
CA LYS A 106 8.88 -9.64 10.68
C LYS A 106 7.67 -10.37 11.27
N LYS A 107 6.66 -9.62 11.73
CA LYS A 107 5.43 -10.21 12.30
C LYS A 107 4.57 -10.87 11.22
N LEU A 108 4.39 -10.25 10.08
CA LEU A 108 3.65 -10.83 8.96
C LEU A 108 4.31 -12.11 8.42
N ALA A 109 5.64 -12.20 8.44
CA ALA A 109 6.35 -13.41 8.02
C ALA A 109 5.94 -14.65 8.83
N THR A 110 5.45 -14.49 10.06
CA THR A 110 4.92 -15.62 10.87
C THR A 110 3.65 -16.23 10.27
N LEU A 111 2.94 -15.51 9.40
CA LEU A 111 1.75 -16.04 8.73
C LEU A 111 2.09 -17.09 7.67
N ARG A 112 3.36 -17.20 7.28
CA ARG A 112 3.80 -18.23 6.33
C ARG A 112 3.67 -19.65 6.85
N ASP A 113 3.47 -19.86 8.15
CA ASP A 113 3.17 -21.17 8.73
C ASP A 113 1.76 -21.68 8.40
N LEU A 114 0.84 -20.76 8.07
CA LEU A 114 -0.55 -21.11 7.75
C LEU A 114 -0.65 -21.85 6.40
N PRO A 115 -1.48 -22.90 6.31
CA PRO A 115 -1.52 -23.78 5.13
C PRO A 115 -1.93 -23.07 3.85
N VAL A 116 -2.80 -22.05 3.94
CA VAL A 116 -3.31 -21.30 2.78
C VAL A 116 -2.54 -20.01 2.47
N VAL A 117 -1.45 -19.72 3.18
CA VAL A 117 -0.62 -18.55 2.91
C VAL A 117 0.55 -18.94 2.02
N GLY A 118 0.50 -18.56 0.76
CA GLY A 118 1.52 -18.85 -0.26
C GLY A 118 2.70 -17.88 -0.24
N ASP A 119 2.42 -16.58 -0.01
CA ASP A 119 3.46 -15.58 0.10
C ASP A 119 3.08 -14.43 1.04
N VAL A 120 4.11 -13.83 1.63
CA VAL A 120 4.02 -12.60 2.42
C VAL A 120 5.14 -11.68 1.94
N ARG A 121 4.78 -10.56 1.36
CA ARG A 121 5.73 -9.59 0.79
C ARG A 121 5.39 -8.16 1.18
N GLY A 122 6.39 -7.30 1.19
CA GLY A 122 6.20 -5.89 1.47
C GLY A 122 7.48 -5.15 1.77
N GLN A 123 7.34 -3.82 1.91
CA GLN A 123 8.43 -2.92 2.27
C GLN A 123 7.90 -1.78 3.14
N GLY A 124 8.57 -1.50 4.24
CA GLY A 124 8.08 -0.49 5.19
C GLY A 124 6.67 -0.86 5.69
N LEU A 125 5.76 0.09 5.65
CA LEU A 125 4.37 -0.05 6.09
C LEU A 125 3.40 -0.33 4.92
N VAL A 126 3.85 -1.01 3.88
CA VAL A 126 3.01 -1.61 2.85
C VAL A 126 3.34 -3.07 2.72
N ALA A 127 2.32 -3.92 2.75
CA ALA A 127 2.50 -5.37 2.68
C ALA A 127 1.32 -6.05 1.99
N ALA A 128 1.56 -7.27 1.55
CA ALA A 128 0.54 -8.15 1.00
C ALA A 128 0.71 -9.57 1.54
N VAL A 129 -0.42 -10.21 1.81
CA VAL A 129 -0.51 -11.65 2.11
C VAL A 129 -1.27 -12.29 0.98
N GLU A 130 -0.63 -13.23 0.29
CA GLU A 130 -1.18 -13.95 -0.84
C GLU A 130 -1.66 -15.33 -0.37
N LEU A 131 -2.88 -15.64 -0.72
CA LEU A 131 -3.57 -16.86 -0.31
C LEU A 131 -3.58 -17.84 -1.50
N VAL A 132 -3.19 -19.08 -1.24
CA VAL A 132 -3.08 -20.14 -2.23
C VAL A 132 -3.84 -21.39 -1.78
N LYS A 133 -4.31 -22.16 -2.74
CA LYS A 133 -4.93 -23.45 -2.51
C LYS A 133 -3.88 -24.51 -2.15
N ASP A 134 -2.75 -24.42 -2.80
CA ASP A 134 -1.61 -25.31 -2.59
C ASP A 134 -0.31 -24.50 -2.54
N LYS A 135 0.48 -24.72 -1.50
CA LYS A 135 1.74 -23.99 -1.29
C LYS A 135 2.90 -24.50 -2.11
N GLU A 136 2.89 -25.78 -2.49
CA GLU A 136 3.98 -26.41 -3.24
C GLU A 136 3.87 -26.04 -4.71
N THR A 137 2.68 -26.18 -5.29
CA THR A 137 2.41 -25.81 -6.68
C THR A 137 2.15 -24.34 -6.87
N LYS A 138 1.80 -23.61 -5.80
CA LYS A 138 1.34 -22.22 -5.79
C LYS A 138 0.03 -21.99 -6.52
N ASP A 139 -0.78 -23.05 -6.65
CA ASP A 139 -2.10 -22.97 -7.25
C ASP A 139 -2.98 -22.00 -6.46
N MET A 140 -3.56 -21.04 -7.17
CA MET A 140 -4.49 -20.07 -6.59
C MET A 140 -5.86 -20.70 -6.36
N PHE A 141 -6.60 -20.15 -5.39
CA PHE A 141 -8.02 -20.46 -5.31
C PHE A 141 -8.75 -19.95 -6.56
N PRO A 142 -9.73 -20.72 -7.09
CA PRO A 142 -10.60 -20.23 -8.15
C PRO A 142 -11.27 -18.90 -7.76
N ALA A 143 -11.51 -18.03 -8.75
CA ALA A 143 -12.06 -16.69 -8.51
C ALA A 143 -13.41 -16.71 -7.79
N GLU A 144 -14.21 -17.75 -8.01
CA GLU A 144 -15.54 -17.96 -7.42
C GLU A 144 -15.47 -18.15 -5.91
N VAL A 145 -14.37 -18.68 -5.39
CA VAL A 145 -14.14 -18.89 -3.95
C VAL A 145 -14.04 -17.56 -3.21
N GLN A 146 -13.53 -16.51 -3.87
CA GLN A 146 -13.38 -15.17 -3.30
C GLN A 146 -12.66 -15.17 -1.94
N ILE A 147 -11.59 -15.98 -1.80
CA ILE A 147 -10.95 -16.24 -0.50
C ILE A 147 -10.46 -14.95 0.17
N ALA A 148 -9.86 -14.04 -0.58
CA ALA A 148 -9.41 -12.77 0.00
C ALA A 148 -10.58 -11.94 0.53
N ARG A 149 -11.74 -11.99 -0.11
CA ARG A 149 -12.95 -11.31 0.35
C ARG A 149 -13.49 -11.95 1.63
N LYS A 150 -13.58 -13.28 1.70
CA LYS A 150 -14.00 -14.00 2.93
C LYS A 150 -13.09 -13.64 4.11
N VAL A 151 -11.76 -13.66 3.90
CA VAL A 151 -10.79 -13.25 4.93
C VAL A 151 -10.96 -11.79 5.33
N TRP A 152 -11.16 -10.89 4.35
CA TRP A 152 -11.40 -9.49 4.61
C TRP A 152 -12.68 -9.25 5.44
N GLU A 153 -13.79 -9.89 5.10
CA GLU A 153 -15.05 -9.80 5.85
C GLU A 153 -14.89 -10.28 7.28
N ARG A 154 -14.17 -11.40 7.48
CA ARG A 154 -13.87 -11.92 8.80
C ARG A 154 -12.97 -10.99 9.61
N ALA A 155 -11.93 -10.42 8.98
CA ALA A 155 -11.05 -9.45 9.60
C ALA A 155 -11.82 -8.18 10.00
N LEU A 156 -12.67 -7.67 9.11
CA LEU A 156 -13.51 -6.49 9.36
C LEU A 156 -14.46 -6.69 10.54
N THR A 157 -15.12 -7.84 10.63
CA THR A 157 -15.99 -8.21 11.76
C THR A 157 -15.22 -8.21 13.09
N ASN A 158 -13.92 -8.51 13.06
CA ASN A 158 -13.04 -8.49 14.21
C ASN A 158 -12.29 -7.15 14.39
N GLY A 159 -12.76 -6.07 13.77
CA GLY A 159 -12.24 -4.72 13.95
C GLY A 159 -11.01 -4.36 13.10
N LEU A 160 -10.57 -5.23 12.18
CA LEU A 160 -9.43 -4.96 11.32
C LEU A 160 -9.87 -4.57 9.90
N VAL A 161 -9.67 -3.30 9.54
CA VAL A 161 -9.89 -2.80 8.18
C VAL A 161 -8.64 -3.08 7.34
N THR A 162 -8.80 -3.86 6.27
CA THR A 162 -7.77 -4.15 5.28
C THR A 162 -8.28 -3.85 3.87
N ARG A 163 -7.54 -4.23 2.84
CA ARG A 163 -7.95 -4.10 1.45
C ARG A 163 -7.80 -5.44 0.71
N VAL A 164 -8.78 -5.78 -0.08
CA VAL A 164 -8.69 -6.89 -1.04
C VAL A 164 -7.90 -6.42 -2.27
N GLY A 165 -6.85 -7.15 -2.62
CA GLY A 165 -6.00 -6.92 -3.79
C GLY A 165 -6.21 -8.02 -4.83
N GLY A 166 -7.36 -8.06 -5.50
CA GLY A 166 -7.75 -9.18 -6.36
C GLY A 166 -8.41 -10.31 -5.57
N THR A 167 -8.53 -11.51 -6.16
CA THR A 167 -9.28 -12.62 -5.57
C THR A 167 -8.57 -13.34 -4.43
N ASN A 168 -7.23 -13.24 -4.37
CA ASN A 168 -6.39 -14.04 -3.49
C ASN A 168 -5.41 -13.23 -2.62
N VAL A 169 -5.48 -11.90 -2.60
CA VAL A 169 -4.51 -11.04 -1.90
C VAL A 169 -5.18 -10.14 -0.89
N ILE A 170 -4.65 -10.11 0.31
CA ILE A 170 -4.95 -9.10 1.34
C ILE A 170 -3.81 -8.08 1.35
N ALA A 171 -4.14 -6.82 1.08
CA ALA A 171 -3.19 -5.71 1.14
C ALA A 171 -3.31 -4.93 2.45
N LEU A 172 -2.18 -4.53 3.00
CA LEU A 172 -2.05 -3.84 4.29
C LEU A 172 -1.27 -2.54 4.09
N CYS A 173 -1.86 -1.44 4.52
CA CYS A 173 -1.25 -0.11 4.49
C CYS A 173 -1.61 0.66 5.77
N PRO A 174 -1.13 0.24 6.95
CA PRO A 174 -1.47 0.88 8.21
C PRO A 174 -0.94 2.32 8.26
N PRO A 175 -1.48 3.19 9.15
CA PRO A 175 -1.00 4.56 9.33
C PRO A 175 0.49 4.61 9.66
N LEU A 176 1.19 5.69 9.25
CA LEU A 176 2.62 5.88 9.57
C LEU A 176 2.90 5.94 11.06
N ILE A 177 1.90 6.29 11.85
CA ILE A 177 1.96 6.41 13.32
C ILE A 177 1.62 5.12 14.06
N ILE A 178 1.42 3.99 13.37
CA ILE A 178 1.09 2.72 13.98
C ILE A 178 2.10 2.32 15.07
N THR A 179 1.64 1.73 16.18
CA THR A 179 2.48 1.23 17.26
C THR A 179 2.78 -0.27 17.10
N ARG A 180 3.71 -0.79 17.89
CA ARG A 180 4.03 -2.23 17.88
C ARG A 180 2.86 -3.07 18.38
N GLU A 181 2.17 -2.59 19.40
CA GLU A 181 1.00 -3.24 19.97
C GLU A 181 -0.12 -3.35 18.93
N GLN A 182 -0.34 -2.28 18.18
CA GLN A 182 -1.30 -2.27 17.07
C GLN A 182 -0.87 -3.19 15.90
N ILE A 183 0.42 -3.31 15.64
CA ILE A 183 0.95 -4.28 14.64
C ILE A 183 0.71 -5.71 15.12
N ASP A 184 0.95 -6.00 16.41
CA ASP A 184 0.71 -7.33 16.98
C ASP A 184 -0.77 -7.69 16.92
N GLU A 185 -1.66 -6.77 17.27
CA GLU A 185 -3.12 -6.93 17.16
C GLU A 185 -3.56 -7.18 15.71
N LEU A 186 -3.05 -6.36 14.77
CA LEU A 186 -3.32 -6.49 13.33
C LEU A 186 -2.96 -7.90 12.84
N VAL A 187 -1.75 -8.37 13.15
CA VAL A 187 -1.28 -9.68 12.68
C VAL A 187 -2.05 -10.82 13.33
N ALA A 188 -2.36 -10.73 14.63
CA ALA A 188 -3.16 -11.71 15.34
C ALA A 188 -4.58 -11.81 14.76
N THR A 189 -5.23 -10.67 14.52
CA THR A 189 -6.57 -10.60 13.93
C THR A 189 -6.59 -11.19 12.52
N LEU A 190 -5.59 -10.84 11.69
CA LEU A 190 -5.48 -11.39 10.34
C LEU A 190 -5.24 -12.91 10.38
N ARG A 191 -4.36 -13.41 11.26
CA ARG A 191 -4.13 -14.85 11.46
C ARG A 191 -5.42 -15.58 11.79
N ASN A 192 -6.19 -15.05 12.72
CA ASN A 192 -7.46 -15.65 13.12
C ASN A 192 -8.48 -15.68 11.98
N ALA A 193 -8.54 -14.59 11.19
CA ALA A 193 -9.42 -14.52 10.03
C ALA A 193 -9.03 -15.55 8.95
N VAL A 194 -7.73 -15.68 8.65
CA VAL A 194 -7.22 -16.67 7.68
C VAL A 194 -7.51 -18.09 8.15
N ASN A 195 -7.25 -18.41 9.42
CA ASN A 195 -7.51 -19.75 9.96
C ASN A 195 -8.99 -20.11 9.92
N ALA A 196 -9.87 -19.18 10.28
CA ALA A 196 -11.32 -19.42 10.28
C ALA A 196 -11.81 -19.72 8.84
N VAL A 197 -11.38 -18.93 7.86
CA VAL A 197 -11.77 -19.17 6.46
C VAL A 197 -11.16 -20.45 5.90
N ALA A 198 -9.92 -20.79 6.25
CA ALA A 198 -9.30 -22.05 5.82
C ALA A 198 -10.07 -23.26 6.37
N ALA A 199 -10.49 -23.23 7.64
CA ALA A 199 -11.28 -24.29 8.25
C ALA A 199 -12.68 -24.46 7.61
N GLU A 200 -13.33 -23.34 7.23
CA GLU A 200 -14.61 -23.36 6.51
C GLU A 200 -14.46 -24.04 5.14
N LEU A 201 -13.42 -23.69 4.38
CA LEU A 201 -13.16 -24.27 3.07
C LEU A 201 -12.81 -25.76 3.13
N ASP A 202 -12.03 -26.19 4.13
CA ASP A 202 -11.73 -27.62 4.35
C ASP A 202 -13.01 -28.43 4.64
N GLY A 203 -13.96 -27.86 5.39
CA GLY A 203 -15.27 -28.47 5.63
C GLY A 203 -16.12 -28.59 4.37
N GLU A 204 -16.21 -27.52 3.59
CA GLU A 204 -16.96 -27.50 2.32
C GLU A 204 -16.38 -28.53 1.30
N TRP A 205 -15.07 -28.66 1.22
CA TRP A 205 -14.41 -29.58 0.30
C TRP A 205 -14.52 -31.06 0.69
N LYS A 206 -14.46 -31.36 2.00
CA LYS A 206 -14.71 -32.71 2.49
C LYS A 206 -16.15 -33.15 2.21
N LEU A 207 -17.13 -32.25 2.38
CA LEU A 207 -18.53 -32.51 2.03
C LEU A 207 -18.74 -32.72 0.53
N ALA A 208 -18.08 -31.91 -0.33
CA ALA A 208 -18.19 -32.02 -1.79
C ALA A 208 -17.46 -33.25 -2.38
N SER A 209 -16.41 -33.75 -1.71
CA SER A 209 -15.63 -34.92 -2.14
C SER A 209 -16.13 -36.26 -1.60
N GLY A 210 -17.10 -36.26 -0.69
CA GLY A 210 -17.67 -37.49 -0.10
C GLY A 210 -16.67 -38.27 0.78
N LYS A 211 -15.62 -37.62 1.29
CA LYS A 211 -14.62 -38.19 2.19
C LYS A 211 -14.80 -37.70 3.62
#